data_cbd57aa689c2f75b8a38661d6ca8b786
#
_entry.id   cbd57aa689c2f75b8a38661d6ca8b786
#
_cell.length_a   1.000
_cell.length_b   1.000
_cell.length_c   1.000
_cell.angle_alpha   90.00
_cell.angle_beta   90.00
_cell.angle_gamma   90.00
#
_symmetry.space_group_name_H-M   'P 1'
#
loop_
_entity.id
_entity.type
_entity.pdbx_description
1 polymer ?
#
loop_
_entity_poly.entity_id
_entity_poly.type
_entity_poly.pdbx_seq_one_letter_code
_entity_poly.pdbx_strand_id
1 'polypeptide(L)'
;MLARDTDWRQGDLLTRETAAQLGLVETADDGVRAVIITHDCDISHEAEHCIEVILADVIGDATLDPQLSYAKNPRRLHLAYDVADGSPLILELRHGNRHAITKDTFAKYAAWDDGVSLPTESKRVLKQWLAARYGRPAFPNALENRLSKRSGKREVKNWIAKILEPEARHLVGLFFDLGEQRWAEVAEDEPYVLSISVVYDAINGGSSARESAERVAKQLRDLFEKVYGTPDIATEIALDACEAVADTHMTLADLRRIDQWRLEYVSLRDDEQGDFLPVGEIPA
;
A
#
# COMPACT_ATOMS: atom_id res chain seq x y z
N MET A 1 -24.53 20.90 10.19
CA MET A 1 -24.56 19.55 9.54
C MET A 1 -24.21 19.70 8.08
N LEU A 2 -23.37 18.86 7.51
CA LEU A 2 -23.05 18.87 6.09
C LEU A 2 -24.28 18.40 5.30
N ALA A 3 -24.66 19.15 4.25
CA ALA A 3 -25.81 18.82 3.43
C ALA A 3 -25.53 17.62 2.53
N ARG A 4 -26.58 16.91 2.06
CA ARG A 4 -26.43 15.75 1.17
C ARG A 4 -25.79 16.07 -0.18
N ASP A 5 -25.91 17.32 -0.61
CA ASP A 5 -25.35 17.88 -1.84
C ASP A 5 -24.02 18.60 -1.62
N THR A 6 -23.31 18.29 -0.52
CA THR A 6 -21.99 18.86 -0.26
C THR A 6 -21.02 18.58 -1.42
N ASP A 7 -20.18 19.57 -1.74
CA ASP A 7 -19.13 19.43 -2.75
C ASP A 7 -17.89 18.69 -2.26
N TRP A 8 -17.76 18.48 -0.94
CA TRP A 8 -16.65 17.75 -0.35
C TRP A 8 -16.55 16.31 -0.83
N ARG A 9 -15.34 15.88 -1.18
CA ARG A 9 -15.05 14.51 -1.65
C ARG A 9 -13.83 13.92 -0.95
N GLN A 10 -13.79 12.62 -0.91
CA GLN A 10 -12.59 11.88 -0.48
C GLN A 10 -11.41 12.23 -1.38
N GLY A 11 -10.30 12.63 -0.77
CA GLY A 11 -9.10 13.10 -1.45
C GLY A 11 -8.98 14.61 -1.54
N ASP A 12 -10.02 15.38 -1.19
CA ASP A 12 -9.93 16.84 -1.14
C ASP A 12 -8.95 17.28 -0.02
N LEU A 13 -8.32 18.42 -0.25
CA LEU A 13 -7.42 19.04 0.71
C LEU A 13 -8.11 20.17 1.47
N LEU A 14 -7.87 20.21 2.78
CA LEU A 14 -8.15 21.43 3.55
C LEU A 14 -7.11 22.50 3.21
N THR A 15 -7.52 23.77 3.28
CA THR A 15 -6.54 24.86 3.26
C THR A 15 -5.60 24.75 4.46
N ARG A 16 -4.40 25.29 4.36
CA ARG A 16 -3.39 25.25 5.43
C ARG A 16 -3.87 25.99 6.67
N GLU A 17 -4.55 27.11 6.47
CA GLU A 17 -5.16 27.93 7.51
C GLU A 17 -6.24 27.14 8.27
N THR A 18 -7.06 26.41 7.54
CA THR A 18 -8.06 25.50 8.16
C THR A 18 -7.40 24.41 8.98
N ALA A 19 -6.35 23.78 8.47
CA ALA A 19 -5.64 22.73 9.20
C ALA A 19 -5.06 23.26 10.52
N ALA A 20 -4.47 24.44 10.52
CA ALA A 20 -3.96 25.12 11.73
C ALA A 20 -5.11 25.53 12.68
N GLN A 21 -6.21 26.09 12.15
CA GLN A 21 -7.36 26.51 12.95
C GLN A 21 -8.06 25.33 13.63
N LEU A 22 -8.07 24.16 13.01
CA LEU A 22 -8.60 22.92 13.55
C LEU A 22 -7.63 22.24 14.54
N GLY A 23 -6.44 22.80 14.73
CA GLY A 23 -5.40 22.22 15.62
C GLY A 23 -4.78 20.93 15.09
N LEU A 24 -4.89 20.68 13.78
CA LEU A 24 -4.29 19.52 13.14
C LEU A 24 -2.77 19.70 12.97
N VAL A 25 -2.33 20.92 12.78
CA VAL A 25 -0.92 21.37 12.70
C VAL A 25 -0.73 22.59 13.58
N GLU A 26 0.51 22.84 14.04
CA GLU A 26 0.79 24.00 14.89
C GLU A 26 0.71 25.32 14.12
N THR A 27 1.18 25.30 12.88
CA THR A 27 1.21 26.49 12.00
C THR A 27 0.78 26.10 10.59
N ALA A 28 0.26 27.08 9.84
CA ALA A 28 -0.04 26.93 8.43
C ALA A 28 1.26 26.96 7.61
N ASP A 29 1.96 25.85 7.52
CA ASP A 29 3.19 25.72 6.73
C ASP A 29 2.97 24.93 5.43
N ASP A 30 3.99 24.92 4.57
CA ASP A 30 3.93 24.26 3.27
C ASP A 30 4.31 22.78 3.33
N GLY A 31 4.82 22.32 4.46
CA GLY A 31 5.37 20.97 4.62
C GLY A 31 4.32 19.88 4.84
N VAL A 32 3.10 20.24 5.28
CA VAL A 32 2.04 19.28 5.62
C VAL A 32 0.71 19.69 5.02
N ARG A 33 -0.05 18.70 4.53
CA ARG A 33 -1.40 18.88 3.97
C ARG A 33 -2.39 17.92 4.63
N ALA A 34 -3.58 18.41 4.93
CA ALA A 34 -4.67 17.57 5.47
C ALA A 34 -5.55 17.05 4.33
N VAL A 35 -5.51 15.74 4.11
CA VAL A 35 -6.25 15.02 3.05
C VAL A 35 -7.50 14.39 3.65
N ILE A 36 -8.67 14.64 3.12
CA ILE A 36 -9.92 13.99 3.52
C ILE A 36 -9.88 12.53 3.08
N ILE A 37 -10.09 11.62 4.02
CA ILE A 37 -10.13 10.17 3.76
C ILE A 37 -11.52 9.55 4.02
N THR A 38 -12.45 10.29 4.60
CA THR A 38 -13.84 9.85 4.72
C THR A 38 -14.42 9.57 3.34
N HIS A 39 -15.12 8.44 3.20
CA HIS A 39 -15.75 8.07 1.94
C HIS A 39 -16.84 9.06 1.53
N ASP A 40 -16.99 9.30 0.22
CA ASP A 40 -17.92 10.30 -0.33
C ASP A 40 -19.36 10.14 0.22
N CYS A 41 -19.83 8.90 0.40
CA CYS A 41 -21.18 8.64 0.94
C CYS A 41 -21.30 8.97 2.43
N ASP A 42 -20.20 8.90 3.18
CA ASP A 42 -20.19 9.07 4.63
C ASP A 42 -20.01 10.54 5.03
N ILE A 43 -19.45 11.36 4.14
CA ILE A 43 -19.26 12.80 4.38
C ILE A 43 -20.59 13.48 4.74
N SER A 44 -21.66 13.16 4.04
CA SER A 44 -23.01 13.73 4.28
C SER A 44 -23.91 12.83 5.12
N HIS A 45 -23.50 11.61 5.48
CA HIS A 45 -24.35 10.65 6.17
C HIS A 45 -24.56 11.04 7.64
N GLU A 46 -25.80 11.10 8.09
CA GLU A 46 -26.16 11.61 9.43
C GLU A 46 -25.67 10.71 10.59
N ALA A 47 -25.54 9.40 10.35
CA ALA A 47 -25.04 8.47 11.37
C ALA A 47 -23.53 8.57 11.58
N GLU A 48 -22.80 9.15 10.62
CA GLU A 48 -21.37 9.39 10.77
C GLU A 48 -21.13 10.73 11.48
N HIS A 49 -20.42 10.70 12.59
CA HIS A 49 -20.22 11.88 13.43
C HIS A 49 -18.98 12.67 13.11
N CYS A 50 -18.01 12.07 12.41
CA CYS A 50 -16.71 12.67 12.15
C CYS A 50 -16.37 12.65 10.65
N ILE A 51 -15.50 13.59 10.27
CA ILE A 51 -14.73 13.57 9.03
C ILE A 51 -13.32 13.13 9.40
N GLU A 52 -12.82 12.09 8.77
CA GLU A 52 -11.45 11.61 8.94
C GLU A 52 -10.53 12.26 7.92
N VAL A 53 -9.37 12.66 8.38
CA VAL A 53 -8.29 13.22 7.54
C VAL A 53 -6.97 12.49 7.83
N ILE A 54 -6.05 12.54 6.87
CA ILE A 54 -4.65 12.16 7.08
C ILE A 54 -3.79 13.42 6.89
N LEU A 55 -2.88 13.66 7.83
CA LEU A 55 -1.82 14.63 7.67
C LEU A 55 -0.72 14.00 6.80
N ALA A 56 -0.54 14.55 5.62
CA ALA A 56 0.38 14.06 4.60
C ALA A 56 1.56 15.02 4.45
N ASP A 57 2.77 14.48 4.38
CA ASP A 57 3.98 15.26 4.17
C ASP A 57 4.10 15.67 2.70
N VAL A 58 4.42 16.94 2.44
CA VAL A 58 4.73 17.43 1.09
C VAL A 58 6.13 16.93 0.71
N ILE A 59 6.21 16.18 -0.37
CA ILE A 59 7.49 15.76 -0.91
C ILE A 59 7.90 16.77 -1.98
N GLY A 60 8.97 17.53 -1.71
CA GLY A 60 9.48 18.57 -2.60
C GLY A 60 9.78 18.06 -4.01
N ASP A 61 10.88 18.45 -4.62
CA ASP A 61 11.26 18.15 -6.02
C ASP A 61 11.33 16.63 -6.39
N ALA A 62 10.73 15.76 -5.59
CA ALA A 62 10.76 14.32 -5.77
C ALA A 62 9.76 13.86 -6.84
N THR A 63 10.18 12.90 -7.61
CA THR A 63 9.30 12.07 -8.43
C THR A 63 8.60 11.04 -7.53
N LEU A 64 7.40 10.59 -7.94
CA LEU A 64 6.72 9.49 -7.28
C LEU A 64 7.64 8.28 -7.11
N ASP A 65 7.80 7.79 -5.88
CA ASP A 65 8.50 6.52 -5.65
C ASP A 65 7.64 5.36 -6.18
N PRO A 66 8.14 4.57 -7.15
CA PRO A 66 7.39 3.45 -7.71
C PRO A 66 6.99 2.38 -6.68
N GLN A 67 7.70 2.26 -5.56
CA GLN A 67 7.38 1.33 -4.48
C GLN A 67 6.28 1.83 -3.56
N LEU A 68 6.13 3.16 -3.45
CA LEU A 68 5.11 3.81 -2.62
C LEU A 68 3.89 4.25 -3.43
N SER A 69 3.90 4.01 -4.75
CA SER A 69 2.79 4.33 -5.66
C SER A 69 1.85 3.13 -5.84
N TYR A 70 0.64 3.38 -6.36
CA TYR A 70 -0.35 2.35 -6.75
C TYR A 70 -0.74 1.39 -5.60
N ALA A 71 -0.77 1.91 -4.36
CA ALA A 71 -1.12 1.13 -3.17
C ALA A 71 -0.25 -0.13 -2.94
N LYS A 72 0.97 -0.16 -3.46
CA LYS A 72 1.90 -1.29 -3.28
C LYS A 72 2.38 -1.42 -1.84
N ASN A 73 2.53 -0.30 -1.14
CA ASN A 73 2.86 -0.27 0.28
C ASN A 73 1.61 0.11 1.10
N PRO A 74 1.10 -0.75 1.99
CA PRO A 74 -0.13 -0.47 2.71
C PRO A 74 0.02 0.51 3.88
N ARG A 75 1.24 0.90 4.23
CA ARG A 75 1.51 1.87 5.32
C ARG A 75 1.78 3.26 4.80
N ARG A 76 2.41 3.37 3.63
CA ARG A 76 2.82 4.62 3.00
C ARG A 76 2.29 4.68 1.57
N LEU A 77 1.83 5.85 1.17
CA LEU A 77 1.35 6.11 -0.19
C LEU A 77 1.88 7.44 -0.69
N HIS A 78 2.53 7.43 -1.85
CA HIS A 78 2.76 8.63 -2.63
C HIS A 78 1.56 8.91 -3.53
N LEU A 79 1.01 10.11 -3.41
CA LEU A 79 -0.17 10.54 -4.14
C LEU A 79 0.11 11.88 -4.83
N ALA A 80 -0.12 11.94 -6.14
CA ALA A 80 0.07 13.15 -6.92
C ALA A 80 -1.26 13.89 -7.10
N TYR A 81 -1.22 15.19 -6.91
CA TYR A 81 -2.29 16.15 -7.15
C TYR A 81 -1.91 17.10 -8.27
N ASP A 82 -2.89 17.52 -9.03
CA ASP A 82 -2.75 18.61 -10.00
C ASP A 82 -2.91 19.94 -9.29
N VAL A 83 -1.99 20.88 -9.55
CA VAL A 83 -2.05 22.24 -9.04
C VAL A 83 -2.34 23.20 -10.18
N ALA A 84 -3.09 24.25 -9.93
CA ALA A 84 -3.52 25.21 -10.94
C ALA A 84 -2.38 25.88 -11.70
N ASP A 85 -1.17 25.97 -11.12
CA ASP A 85 0.05 26.50 -11.75
C ASP A 85 0.77 25.50 -12.66
N GLY A 86 0.27 24.24 -12.75
CA GLY A 86 0.81 23.18 -13.58
C GLY A 86 1.94 22.38 -12.95
N SER A 87 2.37 22.69 -11.73
CA SER A 87 3.35 21.87 -10.99
C SER A 87 2.63 20.74 -10.24
N PRO A 88 3.10 19.48 -10.25
CA PRO A 88 2.48 18.43 -9.46
C PRO A 88 2.80 18.61 -7.97
N LEU A 89 1.78 18.52 -7.10
CA LEU A 89 1.96 18.40 -5.67
C LEU A 89 2.01 16.91 -5.30
N ILE A 90 3.13 16.44 -4.79
CA ILE A 90 3.28 15.05 -4.34
C ILE A 90 3.20 15.02 -2.82
N LEU A 91 2.30 14.18 -2.31
CA LEU A 91 2.08 13.96 -0.89
C LEU A 91 2.44 12.54 -0.49
N GLU A 92 3.13 12.37 0.63
CA GLU A 92 3.28 11.09 1.30
C GLU A 92 2.23 10.95 2.41
N LEU A 93 1.35 9.98 2.27
CA LEU A 93 0.35 9.64 3.26
C LEU A 93 0.84 8.46 4.12
N ARG A 94 0.59 8.55 5.43
CA ARG A 94 0.86 7.49 6.40
C ARG A 94 -0.39 7.18 7.22
N HIS A 95 -0.76 5.92 7.36
CA HIS A 95 -1.94 5.56 8.14
C HIS A 95 -1.88 5.98 9.61
N GLY A 96 -0.68 6.12 10.19
CA GLY A 96 -0.49 6.59 11.56
C GLY A 96 -0.90 8.06 11.78
N ASN A 97 -0.93 8.87 10.72
CA ASN A 97 -1.21 10.30 10.78
C ASN A 97 -2.71 10.62 10.56
N ARG A 98 -3.61 9.74 11.05
CA ARG A 98 -5.07 9.92 10.92
C ARG A 98 -5.61 10.75 12.07
N HIS A 99 -6.51 11.67 11.75
CA HIS A 99 -7.23 12.50 12.69
C HIS A 99 -8.73 12.46 12.37
N ALA A 100 -9.55 12.65 13.40
CA ALA A 100 -11.00 12.75 13.25
C ALA A 100 -11.46 14.14 13.70
N ILE A 101 -12.28 14.77 12.89
CA ILE A 101 -12.86 16.10 13.12
C ILE A 101 -14.37 15.91 13.22
N THR A 102 -15.02 16.40 14.28
CA THR A 102 -16.49 16.32 14.34
C THR A 102 -17.11 17.08 13.17
N LYS A 103 -18.19 16.56 12.60
CA LYS A 103 -18.87 17.20 11.46
C LYS A 103 -19.33 18.62 11.76
N ASP A 104 -19.70 18.92 12.99
CA ASP A 104 -20.11 20.28 13.38
C ASP A 104 -18.91 21.24 13.32
N THR A 105 -17.77 20.81 13.83
CA THR A 105 -16.52 21.59 13.75
C THR A 105 -16.05 21.74 12.31
N PHE A 106 -16.09 20.65 11.54
CA PHE A 106 -15.73 20.66 10.12
C PHE A 106 -16.63 21.61 9.33
N ALA A 107 -17.95 21.52 9.46
CA ALA A 107 -18.91 22.38 8.76
C ALA A 107 -18.75 23.86 9.10
N LYS A 108 -18.23 24.18 10.28
CA LYS A 108 -18.05 25.56 10.74
C LYS A 108 -16.76 26.21 10.24
N TYR A 109 -15.68 25.44 10.11
CA TYR A 109 -14.34 25.98 9.90
C TYR A 109 -13.66 25.49 8.62
N ALA A 110 -14.11 24.37 8.04
CA ALA A 110 -13.39 23.80 6.92
C ALA A 110 -13.54 24.65 5.66
N ALA A 111 -12.41 24.95 5.07
CA ALA A 111 -12.29 25.56 3.76
C ALA A 111 -11.51 24.63 2.83
N TRP A 112 -11.99 24.48 1.63
CA TRP A 112 -11.42 23.65 0.58
C TRP A 112 -10.29 24.39 -0.13
N ASP A 113 -9.19 23.71 -0.43
CA ASP A 113 -8.14 24.23 -1.29
C ASP A 113 -8.52 24.00 -2.76
N ASP A 114 -9.15 25.03 -3.37
CA ASP A 114 -9.65 25.00 -4.74
C ASP A 114 -8.55 25.07 -5.82
N GLY A 115 -7.33 25.45 -5.41
CA GLY A 115 -6.15 25.45 -6.29
C GLY A 115 -5.56 24.06 -6.56
N VAL A 116 -6.06 23.01 -5.89
CA VAL A 116 -5.50 21.67 -5.95
C VAL A 116 -6.59 20.64 -6.18
N SER A 117 -6.38 19.70 -7.12
CA SER A 117 -7.32 18.63 -7.41
C SER A 117 -6.69 17.27 -7.47
N LEU A 118 -7.42 16.25 -6.97
CA LEU A 118 -6.98 14.87 -7.03
C LEU A 118 -7.46 14.23 -8.33
N PRO A 119 -6.54 13.81 -9.24
CA PRO A 119 -6.91 13.10 -10.46
C PRO A 119 -7.74 11.82 -10.17
N THR A 120 -8.65 11.47 -11.06
CA THR A 120 -9.54 10.30 -10.89
C THR A 120 -8.75 9.01 -10.62
N GLU A 121 -7.64 8.78 -11.33
CA GLU A 121 -6.79 7.61 -11.13
C GLU A 121 -6.14 7.63 -9.74
N SER A 122 -5.64 8.78 -9.30
CA SER A 122 -5.07 8.96 -7.96
C SER A 122 -6.13 8.73 -6.86
N LYS A 123 -7.36 9.17 -7.08
CA LYS A 123 -8.50 8.89 -6.16
C LYS A 123 -8.77 7.38 -6.05
N ARG A 124 -8.70 6.66 -7.16
CA ARG A 124 -8.84 5.20 -7.15
C ARG A 124 -7.74 4.53 -6.35
N VAL A 125 -6.50 4.97 -6.54
CA VAL A 125 -5.34 4.48 -5.77
C VAL A 125 -5.51 4.76 -4.29
N LEU A 126 -5.96 5.96 -3.89
CA LEU A 126 -6.24 6.31 -2.50
C LEU A 126 -7.27 5.34 -1.88
N LYS A 127 -8.38 5.08 -2.58
CA LYS A 127 -9.41 4.14 -2.11
C LYS A 127 -8.85 2.72 -1.92
N GLN A 128 -8.08 2.25 -2.87
CA GLN A 128 -7.44 0.92 -2.78
C GLN A 128 -6.47 0.85 -1.61
N TRP A 129 -5.67 1.89 -1.38
CA TRP A 129 -4.72 1.95 -0.28
C TRP A 129 -5.42 1.98 1.09
N LEU A 130 -6.48 2.78 1.23
CA LEU A 130 -7.28 2.80 2.46
C LEU A 130 -7.90 1.43 2.77
N ALA A 131 -8.45 0.76 1.76
CA ALA A 131 -9.01 -0.58 1.89
C ALA A 131 -7.94 -1.65 2.22
N ALA A 132 -6.74 -1.50 1.67
CA ALA A 132 -5.65 -2.45 1.84
C ALA A 132 -5.20 -2.61 3.29
N ARG A 133 -5.40 -1.61 4.16
CA ARG A 133 -5.07 -1.71 5.58
C ARG A 133 -5.80 -2.86 6.27
N TYR A 134 -7.06 -3.06 5.94
CA TYR A 134 -7.92 -4.07 6.58
C TYR A 134 -8.11 -5.32 5.72
N GLY A 135 -7.85 -5.22 4.41
CA GLY A 135 -8.01 -6.31 3.45
C GLY A 135 -6.71 -7.05 3.11
N ARG A 136 -5.62 -6.81 3.85
CA ARG A 136 -4.38 -7.55 3.61
C ARG A 136 -4.48 -8.96 4.17
N PRO A 137 -4.03 -9.96 3.40
CA PRO A 137 -3.92 -11.30 3.92
C PRO A 137 -2.86 -11.36 5.02
N ALA A 138 -3.17 -12.08 6.08
CA ALA A 138 -2.16 -12.55 7.00
C ALA A 138 -1.69 -13.91 6.48
N PHE A 139 -0.45 -14.01 6.05
CA PHE A 139 0.15 -15.31 5.74
C PHE A 139 0.37 -16.11 7.05
N PRO A 140 0.35 -17.45 6.98
CA PRO A 140 0.69 -18.27 8.13
C PRO A 140 2.06 -17.88 8.73
N ASN A 141 2.15 -17.86 10.06
CA ASN A 141 3.41 -17.50 10.73
C ASN A 141 4.57 -18.41 10.34
N ALA A 142 4.30 -19.70 10.14
CA ALA A 142 5.29 -20.66 9.68
C ALA A 142 5.85 -20.29 8.29
N LEU A 143 5.01 -19.81 7.36
CA LEU A 143 5.47 -19.33 6.05
C LEU A 143 6.32 -18.06 6.21
N GLU A 144 5.87 -17.08 7.01
CA GLU A 144 6.62 -15.84 7.23
C GLU A 144 7.97 -16.11 7.89
N ASN A 145 8.04 -17.03 8.84
CA ASN A 145 9.29 -17.47 9.47
C ASN A 145 10.24 -18.09 8.44
N ARG A 146 9.72 -18.92 7.52
CA ARG A 146 10.51 -19.53 6.45
C ARG A 146 11.03 -18.49 5.46
N LEU A 147 10.21 -17.51 5.08
CA LEU A 147 10.64 -16.38 4.25
C LEU A 147 11.62 -15.44 4.97
N SER A 148 11.67 -15.47 6.30
CA SER A 148 12.66 -14.77 7.12
C SER A 148 13.98 -15.51 7.24
N LYS A 149 14.10 -16.73 6.69
CA LYS A 149 15.36 -17.47 6.62
C LYS A 149 16.45 -16.66 5.95
N ARG A 150 17.65 -16.68 6.50
CA ARG A 150 18.78 -15.96 5.95
C ARG A 150 19.45 -16.73 4.81
N SER A 151 19.63 -16.07 3.68
CA SER A 151 20.49 -16.49 2.58
C SER A 151 21.66 -15.52 2.47
N GLY A 152 22.80 -15.90 3.01
CA GLY A 152 23.96 -15.02 3.13
C GLY A 152 23.72 -13.87 4.12
N LYS A 153 23.84 -12.63 3.65
CA LYS A 153 23.70 -11.43 4.51
C LYS A 153 22.26 -10.97 4.72
N ARG A 154 21.28 -11.51 4.00
CA ARG A 154 19.89 -11.03 3.97
C ARG A 154 18.88 -12.17 4.16
N GLU A 155 17.70 -11.81 4.64
CA GLU A 155 16.53 -12.69 4.65
C GLU A 155 15.96 -12.83 3.23
N VAL A 156 15.28 -13.95 2.94
CA VAL A 156 14.67 -14.19 1.62
C VAL A 156 13.71 -13.09 1.23
N LYS A 157 12.85 -12.64 2.15
CA LYS A 157 11.92 -11.51 1.90
C LYS A 157 12.63 -10.22 1.48
N ASN A 158 13.82 -9.93 2.04
CA ASN A 158 14.64 -8.79 1.66
C ASN A 158 15.31 -8.98 0.29
N TRP A 159 15.59 -10.23 -0.12
CA TRP A 159 16.03 -10.52 -1.48
C TRP A 159 14.91 -10.37 -2.49
N ILE A 160 13.69 -10.82 -2.15
CA ILE A 160 12.50 -10.59 -3.00
C ILE A 160 12.33 -9.10 -3.27
N ALA A 161 12.36 -8.27 -2.22
CA ALA A 161 12.24 -6.82 -2.39
C ALA A 161 13.33 -6.23 -3.30
N LYS A 162 14.59 -6.66 -3.11
CA LYS A 162 15.71 -6.19 -3.94
C LYS A 162 15.56 -6.60 -5.41
N ILE A 163 14.97 -7.76 -5.69
CA ILE A 163 14.65 -8.21 -7.04
C ILE A 163 13.56 -7.35 -7.66
N LEU A 164 12.55 -6.97 -6.87
CA LEU A 164 11.42 -6.15 -7.34
C LEU A 164 11.80 -4.68 -7.57
N GLU A 165 12.69 -4.12 -6.77
CA GLU A 165 13.01 -2.70 -6.71
C GLU A 165 13.30 -2.07 -8.08
N PRO A 166 14.22 -2.59 -8.93
CA PRO A 166 14.53 -1.98 -10.22
C PRO A 166 13.39 -2.06 -11.24
N GLU A 167 12.48 -3.01 -11.08
CA GLU A 167 11.39 -3.29 -12.02
C GLU A 167 10.02 -2.79 -11.50
N ALA A 168 9.98 -2.18 -10.30
CA ALA A 168 8.75 -1.83 -9.59
C ALA A 168 7.75 -0.99 -10.41
N ARG A 169 8.24 -0.12 -11.30
CA ARG A 169 7.41 0.73 -12.17
C ARG A 169 6.55 -0.06 -13.18
N HIS A 170 6.98 -1.27 -13.53
CA HIS A 170 6.33 -2.12 -14.52
C HIS A 170 5.42 -3.18 -13.90
N LEU A 171 5.51 -3.36 -12.58
CA LEU A 171 4.81 -4.40 -11.86
C LEU A 171 3.57 -3.85 -11.16
N VAL A 172 2.47 -4.56 -11.26
CA VAL A 172 1.25 -4.36 -10.45
C VAL A 172 1.46 -4.95 -9.06
N GLY A 173 2.12 -6.11 -8.96
CA GLY A 173 2.45 -6.75 -7.70
C GLY A 173 2.90 -8.19 -7.84
N LEU A 174 3.25 -8.77 -6.69
CA LEU A 174 3.48 -10.19 -6.51
C LEU A 174 2.26 -10.81 -5.86
N PHE A 175 1.81 -11.96 -6.37
CA PHE A 175 0.70 -12.69 -5.79
C PHE A 175 1.14 -14.13 -5.49
N PHE A 176 0.85 -14.57 -4.27
CA PHE A 176 1.17 -15.90 -3.77
C PHE A 176 -0.08 -16.77 -3.74
N ASP A 177 0.03 -17.98 -4.27
CA ASP A 177 -0.97 -19.04 -4.18
C ASP A 177 -0.38 -20.17 -3.33
N LEU A 178 -1.01 -20.43 -2.19
CA LEU A 178 -0.66 -21.51 -1.27
C LEU A 178 -1.70 -22.65 -1.34
N GLY A 179 -2.65 -22.57 -2.26
CA GLY A 179 -3.73 -23.54 -2.38
C GLY A 179 -4.46 -23.78 -1.06
N GLU A 180 -4.61 -25.03 -0.67
CA GLU A 180 -5.26 -25.44 0.58
C GLU A 180 -4.47 -25.07 1.83
N GLN A 181 -3.16 -24.82 1.71
CA GLN A 181 -2.29 -24.43 2.84
C GLN A 181 -2.39 -22.93 3.19
N ARG A 182 -3.23 -22.17 2.49
CA ARG A 182 -3.35 -20.71 2.64
C ARG A 182 -3.56 -20.25 4.09
N TRP A 183 -4.26 -21.06 4.88
CA TRP A 183 -4.59 -20.73 6.28
C TRP A 183 -3.99 -21.72 7.28
N ALA A 184 -3.15 -22.64 6.81
CA ALA A 184 -2.59 -23.71 7.64
C ALA A 184 -1.22 -23.32 8.19
N GLU A 185 -1.00 -23.53 9.48
CA GLU A 185 0.34 -23.57 10.06
C GLU A 185 0.94 -24.96 9.81
N VAL A 186 1.69 -25.08 8.72
CA VAL A 186 2.30 -26.34 8.26
C VAL A 186 3.45 -26.73 9.17
N ALA A 187 3.57 -28.02 9.49
CA ALA A 187 4.62 -28.55 10.35
C ALA A 187 6.04 -28.32 9.76
N GLU A 188 7.07 -28.36 10.61
CA GLU A 188 8.45 -28.03 10.20
C GLU A 188 9.00 -28.96 9.11
N ASP A 189 8.54 -30.22 9.09
CA ASP A 189 8.94 -31.27 8.16
C ASP A 189 8.09 -31.36 6.89
N GLU A 190 7.07 -30.50 6.76
CA GLU A 190 6.19 -30.43 5.61
C GLU A 190 6.39 -29.09 4.88
N PRO A 191 6.66 -29.07 3.56
CA PRO A 191 6.85 -27.84 2.82
C PRO A 191 5.52 -27.14 2.51
N TYR A 192 5.54 -25.78 2.48
CA TYR A 192 4.53 -25.02 1.77
C TYR A 192 4.71 -25.20 0.26
N VAL A 193 3.64 -25.55 -0.44
CA VAL A 193 3.61 -25.51 -1.90
C VAL A 193 3.20 -24.11 -2.33
N LEU A 194 4.11 -23.39 -2.98
CA LEU A 194 3.93 -22.00 -3.34
C LEU A 194 3.98 -21.83 -4.85
N SER A 195 2.98 -21.14 -5.39
CA SER A 195 3.03 -20.58 -6.74
C SER A 195 3.05 -19.07 -6.69
N ILE A 196 3.88 -18.43 -7.52
CA ILE A 196 4.05 -16.98 -7.55
C ILE A 196 3.64 -16.44 -8.93
N SER A 197 2.69 -15.49 -8.95
CA SER A 197 2.37 -14.71 -10.12
C SER A 197 3.02 -13.32 -10.01
N VAL A 198 3.91 -13.02 -10.95
CA VAL A 198 4.50 -11.69 -11.12
C VAL A 198 3.61 -10.92 -12.08
N VAL A 199 2.72 -10.09 -11.53
CA VAL A 199 1.70 -9.39 -12.33
C VAL A 199 2.25 -8.06 -12.82
N TYR A 200 2.15 -7.82 -14.14
CA TYR A 200 2.63 -6.60 -14.80
C TYR A 200 1.50 -5.82 -15.46
N ASP A 201 1.70 -4.50 -15.62
CA ASP A 201 0.79 -3.59 -16.35
C ASP A 201 0.92 -3.84 -17.85
N ALA A 202 0.01 -4.60 -18.41
CA ALA A 202 0.01 -4.93 -19.84
C ALA A 202 -0.46 -3.77 -20.70
N ILE A 203 -1.32 -2.87 -20.19
CA ILE A 203 -1.92 -1.78 -20.96
C ILE A 203 -0.91 -0.65 -21.15
N ASN A 204 -0.31 -0.17 -20.06
CA ASN A 204 0.57 0.99 -20.13
C ASN A 204 2.05 0.59 -20.32
N GLY A 205 2.46 -0.57 -19.83
CA GLY A 205 3.84 -1.03 -19.88
C GLY A 205 4.20 -1.91 -21.08
N GLY A 206 3.22 -2.55 -21.70
CA GLY A 206 3.39 -3.36 -22.92
C GLY A 206 4.48 -4.43 -22.82
N SER A 207 5.29 -4.56 -23.88
CA SER A 207 6.39 -5.54 -23.95
C SER A 207 7.46 -5.32 -22.89
N SER A 208 7.79 -4.07 -22.57
CA SER A 208 8.79 -3.74 -21.55
C SER A 208 8.38 -4.23 -20.16
N ALA A 209 7.10 -4.08 -19.80
CA ALA A 209 6.59 -4.57 -18.54
C ALA A 209 6.58 -6.09 -18.49
N ARG A 210 6.23 -6.75 -19.60
CA ARG A 210 6.30 -8.20 -19.71
C ARG A 210 7.73 -8.71 -19.53
N GLU A 211 8.69 -8.16 -20.24
CA GLU A 211 10.11 -8.53 -20.11
C GLU A 211 10.64 -8.33 -18.68
N SER A 212 10.22 -7.24 -18.03
CA SER A 212 10.54 -6.96 -16.63
C SER A 212 9.98 -8.04 -15.70
N ALA A 213 8.72 -8.42 -15.88
CA ALA A 213 8.09 -9.46 -15.09
C ALA A 213 8.71 -10.85 -15.32
N GLU A 214 9.08 -11.18 -16.56
CA GLU A 214 9.78 -12.43 -16.89
C GLU A 214 11.17 -12.50 -16.24
N ARG A 215 11.92 -11.36 -16.22
CA ARG A 215 13.21 -11.28 -15.50
C ARG A 215 13.03 -11.50 -14.00
N VAL A 216 12.04 -10.83 -13.41
CA VAL A 216 11.72 -10.97 -11.98
C VAL A 216 11.33 -12.42 -11.66
N ALA A 217 10.44 -13.02 -12.44
CA ALA A 217 10.01 -14.40 -12.24
C ALA A 217 11.20 -15.39 -12.29
N LYS A 218 12.13 -15.18 -13.24
CA LYS A 218 13.37 -15.97 -13.30
C LYS A 218 14.24 -15.79 -12.06
N GLN A 219 14.48 -14.54 -11.63
CA GLN A 219 15.31 -14.26 -10.46
C GLN A 219 14.71 -14.82 -9.16
N LEU A 220 13.38 -14.79 -9.05
CA LEU A 220 12.69 -15.40 -7.93
C LEU A 220 12.82 -16.93 -7.93
N ARG A 221 12.66 -17.60 -9.08
CA ARG A 221 12.93 -19.03 -9.19
C ARG A 221 14.35 -19.36 -8.74
N ASP A 222 15.34 -18.67 -9.30
CA ASP A 222 16.76 -18.88 -8.95
C ASP A 222 17.02 -18.66 -7.44
N LEU A 223 16.35 -17.68 -6.82
CA LEU A 223 16.44 -17.42 -5.38
C LEU A 223 15.85 -18.57 -4.56
N PHE A 224 14.61 -18.99 -4.87
CA PHE A 224 13.94 -20.04 -4.11
C PHE A 224 14.62 -21.39 -4.26
N GLU A 225 15.02 -21.77 -5.46
CA GLU A 225 15.80 -23.00 -5.69
C GLU A 225 17.13 -22.99 -4.92
N LYS A 226 17.81 -21.85 -4.90
CA LYS A 226 19.07 -21.71 -4.15
C LYS A 226 18.88 -21.86 -2.65
N VAL A 227 17.76 -21.40 -2.09
CA VAL A 227 17.56 -21.34 -0.64
C VAL A 227 16.86 -22.58 -0.11
N TYR A 228 15.87 -23.08 -0.84
CA TYR A 228 15.01 -24.16 -0.38
C TYR A 228 15.18 -25.46 -1.17
N GLY A 229 15.87 -25.43 -2.31
CA GLY A 229 16.00 -26.56 -3.23
C GLY A 229 14.91 -26.56 -4.30
N THR A 230 14.99 -27.58 -5.19
CA THR A 230 13.92 -27.81 -6.18
C THR A 230 12.64 -28.31 -5.51
N PRO A 231 11.47 -28.19 -6.14
CA PRO A 231 10.20 -28.59 -5.52
C PRO A 231 10.21 -30.00 -4.94
N ASP A 232 10.89 -30.94 -5.64
CA ASP A 232 10.92 -32.36 -5.25
C ASP A 232 11.72 -32.66 -3.95
N ILE A 233 12.62 -31.74 -3.56
CA ILE A 233 13.51 -31.93 -2.40
C ILE A 233 13.34 -30.86 -1.33
N ALA A 234 12.53 -29.86 -1.59
CA ALA A 234 12.29 -28.75 -0.67
C ALA A 234 11.58 -29.24 0.59
N THR A 235 12.09 -28.88 1.77
CA THR A 235 11.49 -29.22 3.07
C THR A 235 10.76 -28.07 3.73
N GLU A 236 10.99 -26.82 3.27
CA GLU A 236 10.38 -25.65 3.86
C GLU A 236 9.38 -24.96 2.91
N ILE A 237 9.84 -24.57 1.71
CA ILE A 237 9.00 -23.96 0.67
C ILE A 237 9.35 -24.63 -0.66
N ALA A 238 8.38 -25.35 -1.23
CA ALA A 238 8.45 -25.91 -2.57
C ALA A 238 7.85 -24.89 -3.54
N LEU A 239 8.68 -24.25 -4.37
CA LEU A 239 8.19 -23.33 -5.39
C LEU A 239 7.72 -24.12 -6.62
N ASP A 240 6.41 -24.37 -6.71
CA ASP A 240 5.79 -25.13 -7.79
C ASP A 240 5.81 -24.36 -9.13
N ALA A 241 5.43 -23.07 -9.08
CA ALA A 241 5.42 -22.19 -10.26
C ALA A 241 5.84 -20.76 -9.89
N CYS A 242 6.48 -20.07 -10.86
CA CYS A 242 6.73 -18.64 -10.76
C CYS A 242 6.69 -18.04 -12.17
N GLU A 243 5.63 -17.29 -12.49
CA GLU A 243 5.33 -16.88 -13.85
C GLU A 243 4.99 -15.39 -13.95
N ALA A 244 5.29 -14.78 -15.10
CA ALA A 244 4.84 -13.45 -15.46
C ALA A 244 3.41 -13.52 -15.98
N VAL A 245 2.50 -12.74 -15.38
CA VAL A 245 1.07 -12.72 -15.72
C VAL A 245 0.66 -11.28 -16.06
N ALA A 246 -0.03 -11.08 -17.18
CA ALA A 246 -0.62 -9.79 -17.50
C ALA A 246 -1.79 -9.47 -16.55
N ASP A 247 -1.90 -8.24 -16.07
CA ASP A 247 -3.02 -7.79 -15.23
C ASP A 247 -4.39 -8.00 -15.92
N THR A 248 -4.42 -7.88 -17.25
CA THR A 248 -5.61 -8.15 -18.07
C THR A 248 -6.03 -9.61 -18.10
N HIS A 249 -5.16 -10.52 -17.69
CA HIS A 249 -5.45 -11.96 -17.60
C HIS A 249 -5.84 -12.40 -16.19
N MET A 250 -5.67 -11.54 -15.19
CA MET A 250 -6.10 -11.82 -13.81
C MET A 250 -7.62 -11.73 -13.70
N THR A 251 -8.24 -12.84 -13.31
CA THR A 251 -9.69 -12.88 -13.11
C THR A 251 -10.10 -12.59 -11.67
N LEU A 252 -11.37 -12.25 -11.45
CA LEU A 252 -11.91 -12.13 -10.08
C LEU A 252 -11.87 -13.48 -9.33
N ALA A 253 -11.88 -14.59 -10.04
CA ALA A 253 -11.75 -15.92 -9.44
C ALA A 253 -10.33 -16.14 -8.91
N ASP A 254 -9.33 -15.72 -9.66
CA ASP A 254 -7.92 -15.77 -9.22
C ASP A 254 -7.70 -14.92 -7.97
N LEU A 255 -8.19 -13.67 -7.96
CA LEU A 255 -8.06 -12.77 -6.81
C LEU A 255 -8.74 -13.26 -5.53
N ARG A 256 -9.67 -14.21 -5.60
CA ARG A 256 -10.26 -14.85 -4.42
C ARG A 256 -9.38 -15.97 -3.85
N ARG A 257 -8.49 -16.53 -4.66
CA ARG A 257 -7.67 -17.68 -4.32
C ARG A 257 -6.26 -17.30 -3.90
N ILE A 258 -5.69 -16.24 -4.51
CA ILE A 258 -4.33 -15.79 -4.32
C ILE A 258 -4.26 -14.57 -3.42
N ASP A 259 -3.13 -14.38 -2.77
CA ASP A 259 -2.87 -13.26 -1.88
C ASP A 259 -1.74 -12.37 -2.39
N GLN A 260 -1.97 -11.06 -2.40
CA GLN A 260 -0.93 -10.13 -2.79
C GLN A 260 0.15 -10.04 -1.70
N TRP A 261 1.36 -10.49 -2.03
CA TRP A 261 2.53 -10.23 -1.21
C TRP A 261 2.95 -8.76 -1.33
N ARG A 262 3.16 -8.08 -0.21
CA ARG A 262 3.42 -6.64 -0.18
C ARG A 262 4.77 -6.34 0.44
N LEU A 263 5.39 -5.24 -0.02
CA LEU A 263 6.70 -4.79 0.45
C LEU A 263 6.79 -4.48 1.96
N GLU A 264 5.67 -4.33 2.65
CA GLU A 264 5.66 -4.14 4.11
C GLU A 264 6.29 -5.30 4.88
N TYR A 265 6.26 -6.50 4.31
CA TYR A 265 6.97 -7.66 4.90
C TYR A 265 8.48 -7.47 4.90
N VAL A 266 8.98 -6.44 4.21
CA VAL A 266 10.40 -6.12 4.07
C VAL A 266 10.85 -4.95 4.94
N SER A 267 10.00 -3.95 5.14
CA SER A 267 10.41 -2.63 5.63
C SER A 267 10.26 -2.44 7.15
N LEU A 268 10.04 -3.48 7.94
CA LEU A 268 9.91 -3.36 9.41
C LEU A 268 11.18 -2.87 10.14
N ARG A 269 12.29 -2.61 9.44
CA ARG A 269 13.56 -2.20 10.07
C ARG A 269 13.97 -0.73 9.86
N ASP A 270 13.36 0.00 8.92
CA ASP A 270 13.79 1.36 8.57
C ASP A 270 12.74 2.44 8.89
N ASP A 271 11.56 2.11 9.36
CA ASP A 271 10.70 3.10 9.99
C ASP A 271 11.21 3.28 11.43
N GLU A 272 11.77 4.45 11.72
CA GLU A 272 11.84 4.97 13.10
C GLU A 272 10.50 4.71 13.75
N GLN A 273 10.55 4.06 14.91
CA GLN A 273 9.42 3.62 15.71
C GLN A 273 8.29 4.64 15.67
N GLY A 274 7.31 4.45 14.79
CA GLY A 274 6.01 5.01 15.02
C GLY A 274 5.48 4.31 16.25
N ASP A 275 5.38 5.02 17.36
CA ASP A 275 4.85 4.55 18.62
C ASP A 275 3.45 3.99 18.41
N PHE A 276 3.37 2.69 18.12
CA PHE A 276 2.16 1.93 18.35
C PHE A 276 2.06 1.70 19.86
N LEU A 277 1.53 2.68 20.56
CA LEU A 277 0.95 2.39 21.88
C LEU A 277 -0.26 1.46 21.64
N PRO A 278 -0.27 0.25 22.19
CA PRO A 278 -1.45 -0.58 22.19
C PRO A 278 -2.59 0.21 22.83
N VAL A 279 -3.78 0.12 22.26
CA VAL A 279 -4.97 0.77 22.84
C VAL A 279 -5.12 0.28 24.27
N GLY A 280 -4.81 1.13 25.26
CA GLY A 280 -4.94 0.82 26.68
C GLY A 280 -3.70 1.01 27.55
N GLU A 281 -2.52 1.30 27.01
CA GLU A 281 -1.35 1.66 27.81
C GLU A 281 -1.23 3.18 27.92
N ILE A 282 -1.40 3.68 29.13
CA ILE A 282 -1.09 5.07 29.50
C ILE A 282 0.41 5.14 29.76
N PRO A 283 1.17 6.08 29.14
CA PRO A 283 2.58 6.27 29.48
C PRO A 283 2.73 6.61 30.95
N ALA A 284 3.64 5.93 31.62
CA ALA A 284 3.99 6.20 33.01
C ALA A 284 4.78 7.51 33.16
#